data_3cebe4a6a2d7b6cc60a057ffea574912
#
_entry.id   3cebe4a6a2d7b6cc60a057ffea574912
#
_cell.length_a   1.000
_cell.length_b   1.000
_cell.length_c   1.000
_cell.angle_alpha   90.00
_cell.angle_beta   90.00
_cell.angle_gamma   90.00
#
_symmetry.space_group_name_H-M   'P 1'
#
loop_
_entity.id
_entity.type
_entity.pdbx_description
1 polymer ?
#
loop_
_entity_poly.entity_id
_entity_poly.type
_entity_poly.pdbx_seq_one_letter_code
_entity_poly.pdbx_strand_id
1 'polypeptide(L)'
;MVLGSAEATKAALENPESVVRSFRPLLELFATDAQSRMTAGDGGDRVAAMELLLFVRWALDPAGGSRREAFLTFVEQSCTHPATEKTFRDCFGRSSAEVLETVAAYLPHALRHDVTWHAQPIEIPEFSFGPATAGQIARIRGDWERLETAYVRRTSPELEEKYFTKAQRTLQHAYENNERDPRLLAVLGLCELDAGKATEARTYLEAAAEGAVVRPRVYLELARLRLAQKLATARDEKLSRAEAMGLLALLSTARNQAPALEGVYGLTAEIWEQCADAPEADDLAVLAEGLRLFPRSAELAYRTAKLYLREGRKAEAATIVETAWQRGAEDSYFERLSALHASIATATRVP
;
A
#
# COMPACT_ATOMS: atom_id res chain seq x y z
N MET A 1 0.44 -5.78 -26.07
CA MET A 1 0.87 -4.53 -26.75
C MET A 1 2.01 -3.95 -25.93
N VAL A 2 3.26 -3.94 -26.48
CA VAL A 2 4.48 -3.68 -25.69
C VAL A 2 4.75 -2.18 -25.49
N LEU A 3 4.26 -1.32 -26.35
CA LEU A 3 4.62 0.10 -26.40
C LEU A 3 3.42 1.08 -26.31
N GLY A 4 2.32 0.66 -25.76
CA GLY A 4 1.17 1.53 -25.45
C GLY A 4 0.39 2.10 -26.66
N SER A 5 1.00 2.24 -27.83
CA SER A 5 0.30 2.63 -29.07
C SER A 5 0.89 1.91 -30.27
N ALA A 6 0.07 1.73 -31.30
CA ALA A 6 0.52 1.12 -32.57
C ALA A 6 1.62 1.97 -33.25
N GLU A 7 1.56 3.29 -33.12
CA GLU A 7 2.53 4.22 -33.71
C GLU A 7 3.88 4.13 -33.01
N ALA A 8 3.92 4.08 -31.66
CA ALA A 8 5.15 3.91 -30.90
C ALA A 8 5.80 2.54 -31.17
N THR A 9 4.99 1.49 -31.32
CA THR A 9 5.47 0.17 -31.70
C THR A 9 6.08 0.18 -33.12
N LYS A 10 5.44 0.85 -34.07
CA LYS A 10 5.92 0.99 -35.43
C LYS A 10 7.24 1.78 -35.48
N ALA A 11 7.32 2.92 -34.80
CA ALA A 11 8.54 3.73 -34.72
C ALA A 11 9.72 2.95 -34.11
N ALA A 12 9.47 2.14 -33.08
CA ALA A 12 10.48 1.31 -32.45
C ALA A 12 10.94 0.15 -33.36
N LEU A 13 10.06 -0.40 -34.20
CA LEU A 13 10.42 -1.40 -35.22
C LEU A 13 11.27 -0.80 -36.35
N GLU A 14 11.00 0.45 -36.74
CA GLU A 14 11.72 1.15 -37.78
C GLU A 14 13.12 1.61 -37.32
N ASN A 15 13.26 1.99 -36.05
CA ASN A 15 14.55 2.44 -35.51
C ASN A 15 14.76 2.02 -34.04
N PRO A 16 15.02 0.73 -33.78
CA PRO A 16 15.19 0.22 -32.42
C PRO A 16 16.42 0.81 -31.70
N GLU A 17 17.47 1.17 -32.41
CA GLU A 17 18.67 1.77 -31.80
C GLU A 17 18.40 3.14 -31.18
N SER A 18 17.55 3.93 -31.82
CA SER A 18 17.15 5.24 -31.30
C SER A 18 16.38 5.11 -29.98
N VAL A 19 15.51 4.10 -29.89
CA VAL A 19 14.75 3.80 -28.66
C VAL A 19 15.67 3.33 -27.54
N VAL A 20 16.61 2.44 -27.86
CA VAL A 20 17.58 1.92 -26.87
C VAL A 20 18.47 3.03 -26.31
N ARG A 21 18.87 4.02 -27.14
CA ARG A 21 19.68 5.15 -26.66
C ARG A 21 18.94 6.06 -25.66
N SER A 22 17.62 6.00 -25.62
CA SER A 22 16.80 6.75 -24.66
C SER A 22 16.56 6.02 -23.35
N PHE A 23 17.03 4.77 -23.21
CA PHE A 23 16.82 3.98 -22.00
C PHE A 23 17.57 4.57 -20.82
N ARG A 24 16.86 4.68 -19.72
CA ARG A 24 17.42 5.11 -18.43
C ARG A 24 18.18 3.97 -17.76
N PRO A 25 19.20 4.28 -16.95
CA PRO A 25 19.84 3.29 -16.08
C PRO A 25 18.80 2.57 -15.22
N LEU A 26 18.88 1.24 -15.14
CA LEU A 26 17.89 0.43 -14.38
C LEU A 26 17.79 0.88 -12.92
N LEU A 27 18.91 1.25 -12.29
CA LEU A 27 18.88 1.74 -10.89
C LEU A 27 18.07 3.02 -10.73
N GLU A 28 18.08 3.93 -11.71
CA GLU A 28 17.23 5.12 -11.70
C GLU A 28 15.75 4.76 -11.88
N LEU A 29 15.45 3.77 -12.71
CA LEU A 29 14.08 3.28 -12.89
C LEU A 29 13.50 2.69 -11.60
N PHE A 30 14.32 1.96 -10.84
CA PHE A 30 13.90 1.34 -9.58
C PHE A 30 13.93 2.30 -8.39
N ALA A 31 14.73 3.37 -8.44
CA ALA A 31 14.80 4.39 -7.39
C ALA A 31 13.60 5.35 -7.42
N THR A 32 12.89 5.46 -8.56
CA THR A 32 11.82 6.43 -8.73
C THR A 32 10.45 5.81 -8.44
N ASP A 33 9.58 6.58 -7.79
CA ASP A 33 8.21 6.17 -7.51
C ASP A 33 7.39 6.03 -8.79
N ALA A 34 7.04 4.79 -9.13
CA ALA A 34 6.18 4.49 -10.27
C ALA A 34 4.79 5.13 -10.13
N GLN A 35 4.28 5.25 -8.90
CA GLN A 35 2.94 5.79 -8.65
C GLN A 35 2.89 7.31 -8.81
N SER A 36 3.89 8.03 -8.32
CA SER A 36 4.03 9.48 -8.56
C SER A 36 4.19 9.80 -10.04
N ARG A 37 4.86 8.93 -10.79
CA ARG A 37 5.03 9.07 -12.25
C ARG A 37 3.75 8.78 -13.02
N MET A 38 2.95 7.79 -12.61
CA MET A 38 1.70 7.46 -13.29
C MET A 38 0.62 8.53 -13.11
N THR A 39 0.73 9.36 -12.08
CA THR A 39 -0.21 10.46 -11.79
C THR A 39 0.19 11.81 -12.38
N ALA A 40 1.46 11.99 -12.73
CA ALA A 40 1.98 13.28 -13.23
C ALA A 40 1.56 13.63 -14.67
N GLY A 41 0.99 12.70 -15.43
CA GLY A 41 0.43 12.97 -16.76
C GLY A 41 1.45 13.35 -17.85
N ASP A 42 2.74 13.26 -17.55
CA ASP A 42 3.81 13.66 -18.47
C ASP A 42 4.31 12.46 -19.30
N GLY A 43 4.62 12.69 -20.59
CA GLY A 43 5.04 11.63 -21.51
C GLY A 43 6.26 10.81 -21.05
N GLY A 44 7.07 11.34 -20.13
CA GLY A 44 8.20 10.67 -19.52
C GLY A 44 7.81 9.42 -18.72
N ASP A 45 6.63 9.39 -18.14
CA ASP A 45 6.13 8.26 -17.35
C ASP A 45 5.77 7.04 -18.19
N ARG A 46 5.28 7.28 -19.41
CA ARG A 46 4.98 6.19 -20.34
C ARG A 46 6.24 5.47 -20.80
N VAL A 47 7.33 6.21 -20.99
CA VAL A 47 8.63 5.63 -21.39
C VAL A 47 9.16 4.75 -20.24
N ALA A 48 9.14 5.24 -19.01
CA ALA A 48 9.57 4.44 -17.85
C ALA A 48 8.75 3.16 -17.67
N ALA A 49 7.42 3.24 -17.81
CA ALA A 49 6.56 2.07 -17.72
C ALA A 49 6.87 1.04 -18.83
N MET A 50 7.21 1.52 -20.03
CA MET A 50 7.61 0.65 -21.14
C MET A 50 8.97 -0.01 -20.90
N GLU A 51 9.94 0.71 -20.36
CA GLU A 51 11.27 0.19 -20.01
C GLU A 51 11.14 -0.90 -18.94
N LEU A 52 10.36 -0.65 -17.89
CA LEU A 52 10.08 -1.66 -16.84
C LEU A 52 9.34 -2.88 -17.39
N LEU A 53 8.35 -2.67 -18.24
CA LEU A 53 7.63 -3.77 -18.89
C LEU A 53 8.57 -4.61 -19.76
N LEU A 54 9.48 -3.98 -20.50
CA LEU A 54 10.48 -4.68 -21.33
C LEU A 54 11.43 -5.50 -20.45
N PHE A 55 11.89 -4.94 -19.33
CA PHE A 55 12.73 -5.64 -18.36
C PHE A 55 12.00 -6.87 -17.78
N VAL A 56 10.76 -6.73 -17.33
CA VAL A 56 9.96 -7.84 -16.82
C VAL A 56 9.76 -8.92 -17.89
N ARG A 57 9.42 -8.50 -19.11
CA ARG A 57 9.21 -9.41 -20.23
C ARG A 57 10.49 -10.16 -20.61
N TRP A 58 11.64 -9.48 -20.66
CA TRP A 58 12.94 -10.09 -20.89
C TRP A 58 13.27 -11.13 -19.82
N ALA A 59 13.05 -10.79 -18.56
CA ALA A 59 13.36 -11.64 -17.43
C ALA A 59 12.47 -12.91 -17.38
N LEU A 60 11.20 -12.76 -17.74
CA LEU A 60 10.21 -13.83 -17.69
C LEU A 60 10.08 -14.63 -19.00
N ASP A 61 10.79 -14.26 -20.06
CA ASP A 61 10.72 -14.99 -21.35
C ASP A 61 11.12 -16.46 -21.15
N PRO A 62 10.29 -17.44 -21.54
CA PRO A 62 10.58 -18.85 -21.41
C PRO A 62 11.90 -19.28 -22.10
N ALA A 63 12.27 -18.61 -23.19
CA ALA A 63 13.54 -18.84 -23.88
C ALA A 63 14.76 -18.35 -23.07
N GLY A 64 14.54 -17.65 -21.96
CA GLY A 64 15.57 -17.01 -21.14
C GLY A 64 16.30 -17.92 -20.16
N GLY A 65 15.94 -19.19 -20.03
CA GLY A 65 16.58 -20.10 -19.09
C GLY A 65 16.47 -19.67 -17.64
N SER A 66 17.60 -19.59 -16.91
CA SER A 66 17.67 -19.25 -15.49
C SER A 66 17.32 -17.79 -15.15
N ARG A 67 17.07 -16.92 -16.13
CA ARG A 67 16.73 -15.50 -15.89
C ARG A 67 15.47 -15.33 -15.04
N ARG A 68 14.50 -16.23 -15.19
CA ARG A 68 13.26 -16.20 -14.40
C ARG A 68 13.54 -16.35 -12.90
N GLU A 69 14.36 -17.30 -12.51
CA GLU A 69 14.71 -17.52 -11.10
C GLU A 69 15.49 -16.33 -10.55
N ALA A 70 16.47 -15.83 -11.32
CA ALA A 70 17.21 -14.63 -10.97
C ALA A 70 16.29 -13.42 -10.76
N PHE A 71 15.30 -13.25 -11.62
CA PHE A 71 14.30 -12.17 -11.52
C PHE A 71 13.40 -12.32 -10.29
N LEU A 72 12.92 -13.52 -9.99
CA LEU A 72 12.08 -13.76 -8.80
C LEU A 72 12.89 -13.49 -7.53
N THR A 73 14.14 -13.92 -7.46
CA THR A 73 15.07 -13.61 -6.35
C THR A 73 15.31 -12.09 -6.24
N PHE A 74 15.50 -11.41 -7.38
CA PHE A 74 15.65 -9.96 -7.44
C PHE A 74 14.41 -9.24 -6.89
N VAL A 75 13.22 -9.67 -7.30
CA VAL A 75 11.95 -9.10 -6.81
C VAL A 75 11.82 -9.31 -5.29
N GLU A 76 12.10 -10.52 -4.80
CA GLU A 76 12.05 -10.84 -3.37
C GLU A 76 13.01 -9.96 -2.56
N GLN A 77 14.26 -9.83 -2.99
CA GLN A 77 15.25 -8.97 -2.33
C GLN A 77 14.83 -7.49 -2.40
N SER A 78 14.27 -7.05 -3.53
CA SER A 78 13.82 -5.66 -3.71
C SER A 78 12.58 -5.31 -2.88
N CYS A 79 11.81 -6.31 -2.40
CA CYS A 79 10.74 -6.09 -1.41
C CYS A 79 11.29 -5.67 -0.04
N THR A 80 12.53 -6.02 0.30
CA THR A 80 13.12 -5.78 1.61
C THR A 80 14.25 -4.74 1.58
N HIS A 81 14.96 -4.63 0.46
CA HIS A 81 16.10 -3.72 0.29
C HIS A 81 16.02 -2.96 -1.03
N PRO A 82 16.55 -1.74 -1.12
CA PRO A 82 16.66 -1.03 -2.39
C PRO A 82 17.46 -1.84 -3.43
N ALA A 83 17.06 -1.75 -4.70
CA ALA A 83 17.85 -2.30 -5.78
C ALA A 83 19.20 -1.57 -5.91
N THR A 84 20.30 -2.31 -5.88
CA THR A 84 21.67 -1.80 -5.94
C THR A 84 22.49 -2.57 -6.99
N GLU A 85 23.66 -2.07 -7.33
CA GLU A 85 24.62 -2.83 -8.17
C GLU A 85 24.96 -4.19 -7.57
N LYS A 86 25.01 -4.27 -6.23
CA LYS A 86 25.24 -5.55 -5.54
C LYS A 86 24.06 -6.49 -5.78
N THR A 87 22.82 -6.01 -5.65
CA THR A 87 21.62 -6.80 -5.90
C THR A 87 21.59 -7.37 -7.32
N PHE A 88 21.96 -6.55 -8.32
CA PHE A 88 22.05 -7.02 -9.72
C PHE A 88 23.12 -8.12 -9.90
N ARG A 89 24.30 -7.95 -9.32
CA ARG A 89 25.37 -8.97 -9.40
C ARG A 89 25.01 -10.25 -8.68
N ASP A 90 24.41 -10.14 -7.51
CA ASP A 90 24.01 -11.31 -6.71
C ASP A 90 22.90 -12.14 -7.42
N CYS A 91 21.93 -11.47 -8.05
CA CYS A 91 20.80 -12.14 -8.70
C CYS A 91 21.11 -12.57 -10.15
N PHE A 92 21.66 -11.66 -10.96
CA PHE A 92 21.86 -11.88 -12.40
C PHE A 92 23.29 -12.24 -12.79
N GLY A 93 24.25 -12.19 -11.85
CA GLY A 93 25.68 -12.37 -12.12
C GLY A 93 26.30 -11.27 -12.97
N ARG A 94 25.64 -10.12 -13.11
CA ARG A 94 25.99 -8.99 -13.98
C ARG A 94 25.69 -7.67 -13.30
N SER A 95 26.34 -6.59 -13.74
CA SER A 95 25.99 -5.23 -13.34
C SER A 95 24.64 -4.81 -13.91
N SER A 96 24.04 -3.76 -13.32
CA SER A 96 22.78 -3.19 -13.83
C SER A 96 22.90 -2.68 -15.26
N ALA A 97 24.08 -2.16 -15.65
CA ALA A 97 24.37 -1.71 -17.01
C ALA A 97 24.43 -2.89 -18.01
N GLU A 98 25.12 -3.97 -17.66
CA GLU A 98 25.20 -5.19 -18.49
C GLU A 98 23.81 -5.85 -18.64
N VAL A 99 22.98 -5.83 -17.59
CA VAL A 99 21.59 -6.29 -17.68
C VAL A 99 20.81 -5.40 -18.63
N LEU A 100 20.95 -4.07 -18.52
CA LEU A 100 20.29 -3.12 -19.43
C LEU A 100 20.65 -3.36 -20.89
N GLU A 101 21.92 -3.63 -21.20
CA GLU A 101 22.36 -3.97 -22.56
C GLU A 101 21.65 -5.23 -23.09
N THR A 102 21.49 -6.26 -22.25
CA THR A 102 20.77 -7.48 -22.65
C THR A 102 19.27 -7.25 -22.81
N VAL A 103 18.66 -6.39 -22.01
CA VAL A 103 17.26 -5.96 -22.14
C VAL A 103 17.08 -5.15 -23.43
N ALA A 104 17.99 -4.26 -23.74
CA ALA A 104 17.99 -3.48 -24.97
C ALA A 104 18.09 -4.35 -26.20
N ALA A 105 19.01 -5.34 -26.20
CA ALA A 105 19.17 -6.32 -27.27
C ALA A 105 17.93 -7.22 -27.45
N TYR A 106 17.12 -7.39 -26.41
CA TYR A 106 15.86 -8.16 -26.47
C TYR A 106 14.71 -7.38 -27.13
N LEU A 107 14.77 -6.05 -27.23
CA LEU A 107 13.68 -5.22 -27.78
C LEU A 107 13.18 -5.69 -29.15
N PRO A 108 14.02 -5.97 -30.17
CA PRO A 108 13.54 -6.45 -31.47
C PRO A 108 12.78 -7.77 -31.39
N HIS A 109 13.18 -8.66 -30.48
CA HIS A 109 12.45 -9.90 -30.21
C HIS A 109 11.08 -9.61 -29.57
N ALA A 110 11.04 -8.77 -28.55
CA ALA A 110 9.81 -8.38 -27.87
C ALA A 110 8.77 -7.73 -28.79
N LEU A 111 9.21 -6.99 -29.80
CA LEU A 111 8.34 -6.34 -30.79
C LEU A 111 7.73 -7.31 -31.81
N ARG A 112 8.39 -8.43 -32.08
CA ARG A 112 7.98 -9.40 -33.12
C ARG A 112 7.27 -10.63 -32.58
N HIS A 113 7.41 -10.94 -31.32
CA HIS A 113 6.89 -12.17 -30.72
C HIS A 113 6.01 -11.84 -29.54
N ASP A 114 4.84 -12.45 -29.46
CA ASP A 114 4.03 -12.43 -28.25
C ASP A 114 4.49 -13.54 -27.31
N VAL A 115 4.53 -13.22 -26.01
CA VAL A 115 4.80 -14.20 -24.97
C VAL A 115 3.46 -14.72 -24.46
N THR A 116 3.20 -16.00 -24.72
CA THR A 116 2.01 -16.66 -24.18
C THR A 116 2.40 -17.42 -22.91
N TRP A 117 1.78 -17.07 -21.82
CA TRP A 117 1.90 -17.75 -20.55
C TRP A 117 0.82 -18.80 -20.43
N HIS A 118 1.20 -20.05 -20.30
CA HIS A 118 0.27 -21.10 -19.91
C HIS A 118 0.25 -21.17 -18.39
N ALA A 119 -0.73 -20.52 -17.77
CA ALA A 119 -1.01 -20.73 -16.36
C ALA A 119 -1.48 -22.19 -16.18
N GLN A 120 -1.05 -22.85 -15.10
CA GLN A 120 -1.66 -24.10 -14.71
C GLN A 120 -3.17 -23.84 -14.50
N PRO A 121 -4.04 -24.74 -14.98
CA PRO A 121 -5.47 -24.59 -14.73
C PRO A 121 -5.70 -24.49 -13.22
N ILE A 122 -6.25 -23.37 -12.79
CA ILE A 122 -6.72 -23.24 -11.40
C ILE A 122 -8.01 -24.05 -11.34
N GLU A 123 -8.10 -25.00 -10.44
CA GLU A 123 -9.39 -25.65 -10.12
C GLU A 123 -10.34 -24.56 -9.67
N ILE A 124 -11.32 -24.24 -10.53
CA ILE A 124 -12.35 -23.28 -10.19
C ILE A 124 -13.32 -24.00 -9.24
N PRO A 125 -13.42 -23.56 -7.98
CA PRO A 125 -14.36 -24.18 -7.07
C PRO A 125 -15.79 -24.05 -7.60
N GLU A 126 -16.59 -25.08 -7.39
CA GLU A 126 -18.00 -25.02 -7.75
C GLU A 126 -18.72 -23.95 -6.95
N PHE A 127 -19.27 -22.96 -7.63
CA PHE A 127 -20.04 -21.89 -7.01
C PHE A 127 -21.53 -22.18 -7.20
N SER A 128 -22.27 -22.16 -6.11
CA SER A 128 -23.73 -22.12 -6.18
C SER A 128 -24.19 -20.66 -6.35
N PHE A 129 -24.95 -20.40 -7.41
CA PHE A 129 -25.55 -19.09 -7.64
C PHE A 129 -27.00 -19.10 -7.14
N GLY A 130 -27.36 -18.08 -6.38
CA GLY A 130 -28.73 -17.85 -5.92
C GLY A 130 -29.12 -16.37 -6.07
N PRO A 131 -30.44 -16.04 -6.01
CA PRO A 131 -30.87 -14.65 -6.01
C PRO A 131 -30.32 -13.92 -4.79
N ALA A 132 -29.79 -12.72 -5.00
CA ALA A 132 -29.34 -11.85 -3.91
C ALA A 132 -30.54 -11.27 -3.17
N THR A 133 -30.45 -11.18 -1.84
CA THR A 133 -31.46 -10.51 -1.03
C THR A 133 -31.44 -8.99 -1.27
N ALA A 134 -32.53 -8.31 -0.93
CA ALA A 134 -32.62 -6.84 -1.02
C ALA A 134 -31.50 -6.16 -0.20
N GLY A 135 -31.17 -6.70 0.98
CA GLY A 135 -30.07 -6.21 1.83
C GLY A 135 -28.70 -6.39 1.20
N GLN A 136 -28.46 -7.54 0.56
CA GLN A 136 -27.21 -7.78 -0.15
C GLN A 136 -27.03 -6.81 -1.33
N ILE A 137 -28.11 -6.57 -2.10
CA ILE A 137 -28.10 -5.62 -3.21
C ILE A 137 -27.83 -4.20 -2.69
N ALA A 138 -28.55 -3.77 -1.63
CA ALA A 138 -28.38 -2.45 -1.04
C ALA A 138 -26.95 -2.25 -0.50
N ARG A 139 -26.39 -3.27 0.15
CA ARG A 139 -25.01 -3.23 0.66
C ARG A 139 -23.99 -3.05 -0.47
N ILE A 140 -24.07 -3.88 -1.51
CA ILE A 140 -23.12 -3.81 -2.63
C ILE A 140 -23.25 -2.49 -3.36
N ARG A 141 -24.49 -2.07 -3.66
CA ARG A 141 -24.77 -0.81 -4.33
C ARG A 141 -24.34 0.41 -3.49
N GLY A 142 -24.68 0.44 -2.21
CA GLY A 142 -24.32 1.54 -1.33
C GLY A 142 -22.81 1.65 -1.09
N ASP A 143 -22.08 0.52 -1.01
CA ASP A 143 -20.62 0.53 -0.91
C ASP A 143 -19.98 1.06 -2.21
N TRP A 144 -20.50 0.65 -3.36
CA TRP A 144 -20.07 1.18 -4.65
C TRP A 144 -20.29 2.70 -4.73
N GLU A 145 -21.50 3.16 -4.44
CA GLU A 145 -21.87 4.58 -4.44
C GLU A 145 -20.99 5.41 -3.48
N ARG A 146 -20.65 4.85 -2.29
CA ARG A 146 -19.72 5.45 -1.34
C ARG A 146 -18.29 5.57 -1.91
N LEU A 147 -17.80 4.51 -2.56
CA LEU A 147 -16.47 4.53 -3.20
C LEU A 147 -16.42 5.48 -4.39
N GLU A 148 -17.50 5.57 -5.18
CA GLU A 148 -17.62 6.56 -6.26
C GLU A 148 -17.52 7.99 -5.72
N THR A 149 -18.07 8.27 -4.54
CA THR A 149 -17.97 9.60 -3.93
C THR A 149 -16.51 10.05 -3.76
N ALA A 150 -15.64 9.15 -3.32
CA ALA A 150 -14.21 9.45 -3.18
C ALA A 150 -13.51 9.74 -4.52
N TYR A 151 -13.96 9.11 -5.61
CA TYR A 151 -13.48 9.39 -6.95
C TYR A 151 -14.01 10.74 -7.46
N VAL A 152 -15.32 10.98 -7.31
CA VAL A 152 -16.01 12.21 -7.74
C VAL A 152 -15.45 13.44 -7.02
N ARG A 153 -15.13 13.34 -5.74
CA ARG A 153 -14.47 14.41 -4.97
C ARG A 153 -13.21 14.96 -5.66
N ARG A 154 -12.44 14.09 -6.32
CA ARG A 154 -11.20 14.48 -7.01
C ARG A 154 -11.41 14.97 -8.43
N THR A 155 -12.44 14.50 -9.12
CA THR A 155 -12.67 14.75 -10.55
C THR A 155 -13.76 15.78 -10.83
N SER A 156 -14.77 15.87 -9.97
CA SER A 156 -15.97 16.70 -10.12
C SER A 156 -16.55 17.05 -8.75
N PRO A 157 -15.83 17.88 -7.94
CA PRO A 157 -16.19 18.15 -6.54
C PRO A 157 -17.62 18.65 -6.34
N GLU A 158 -18.20 19.33 -7.33
CA GLU A 158 -19.56 19.84 -7.32
C GLU A 158 -20.63 18.74 -7.29
N LEU A 159 -20.27 17.51 -7.62
CA LEU A 159 -21.16 16.34 -7.59
C LEU A 159 -21.01 15.49 -6.32
N GLU A 160 -20.03 15.78 -5.47
CA GLU A 160 -19.70 14.98 -4.29
C GLU A 160 -20.91 14.76 -3.38
N GLU A 161 -21.60 15.83 -3.01
CA GLU A 161 -22.76 15.76 -2.10
C GLU A 161 -23.89 14.90 -2.69
N LYS A 162 -24.12 14.98 -4.00
CA LYS A 162 -25.13 14.17 -4.68
C LYS A 162 -24.83 12.67 -4.59
N TYR A 163 -23.57 12.28 -4.85
CA TYR A 163 -23.15 10.89 -4.80
C TYR A 163 -23.16 10.38 -3.36
N PHE A 164 -22.68 11.18 -2.42
CA PHE A 164 -22.69 10.85 -1.01
C PHE A 164 -24.10 10.63 -0.48
N THR A 165 -25.03 11.56 -0.72
CA THR A 165 -26.44 11.46 -0.31
C THR A 165 -27.11 10.22 -0.91
N LYS A 166 -26.76 9.84 -2.14
CA LYS A 166 -27.26 8.63 -2.79
C LYS A 166 -26.79 7.37 -2.06
N ALA A 167 -25.51 7.26 -1.73
CA ALA A 167 -24.95 6.13 -0.99
C ALA A 167 -25.62 6.01 0.40
N GLN A 168 -25.69 7.12 1.13
CA GLN A 168 -26.31 7.15 2.46
C GLN A 168 -27.77 6.70 2.39
N ARG A 169 -28.54 7.22 1.45
CA ARG A 169 -29.97 6.86 1.29
C ARG A 169 -30.15 5.37 0.95
N THR A 170 -29.30 4.82 0.07
CA THR A 170 -29.37 3.39 -0.30
C THR A 170 -29.14 2.50 0.93
N LEU A 171 -28.14 2.83 1.74
CA LEU A 171 -27.78 2.05 2.93
C LEU A 171 -28.78 2.22 4.07
N GLN A 172 -29.21 3.46 4.33
CA GLN A 172 -30.15 3.79 5.38
C GLN A 172 -31.50 3.13 5.14
N HIS A 173 -31.99 3.14 3.90
CA HIS A 173 -33.24 2.49 3.54
C HIS A 173 -33.24 0.97 3.82
N ALA A 174 -32.13 0.29 3.56
CA ALA A 174 -31.99 -1.13 3.90
C ALA A 174 -32.02 -1.35 5.43
N TYR A 175 -31.34 -0.49 6.18
CA TYR A 175 -31.35 -0.54 7.64
C TYR A 175 -32.74 -0.29 8.23
N GLU A 176 -33.50 0.66 7.71
CA GLU A 176 -34.89 0.95 8.09
C GLU A 176 -35.84 -0.22 7.81
N ASN A 177 -35.55 -1.02 6.79
CA ASN A 177 -36.25 -2.24 6.46
C ASN A 177 -35.77 -3.47 7.27
N ASN A 178 -35.20 -3.24 8.45
CA ASN A 178 -34.72 -4.26 9.40
C ASN A 178 -33.57 -5.16 8.91
N GLU A 179 -32.83 -4.76 7.87
CA GLU A 179 -31.60 -5.46 7.50
C GLU A 179 -30.54 -5.19 8.55
N ARG A 180 -29.98 -6.26 9.14
CA ARG A 180 -28.99 -6.20 10.21
C ARG A 180 -27.75 -7.06 9.91
N ASP A 181 -27.54 -7.39 8.64
CA ASP A 181 -26.30 -8.07 8.21
C ASP A 181 -25.07 -7.25 8.66
N PRO A 182 -24.13 -7.84 9.40
CA PRO A 182 -22.92 -7.16 9.84
C PRO A 182 -22.14 -6.47 8.69
N ARG A 183 -22.23 -7.02 7.49
CA ARG A 183 -21.59 -6.43 6.30
C ARG A 183 -22.30 -5.14 5.85
N LEU A 184 -23.64 -5.07 5.98
CA LEU A 184 -24.38 -3.84 5.71
C LEU A 184 -24.03 -2.78 6.77
N LEU A 185 -24.01 -3.17 8.05
CA LEU A 185 -23.65 -2.27 9.16
C LEU A 185 -22.23 -1.73 8.99
N ALA A 186 -21.31 -2.56 8.52
CA ALA A 186 -19.94 -2.14 8.21
C ALA A 186 -19.91 -1.02 7.16
N VAL A 187 -20.66 -1.17 6.07
CA VAL A 187 -20.69 -0.15 5.01
C VAL A 187 -21.40 1.11 5.48
N LEU A 188 -22.50 0.96 6.22
CA LEU A 188 -23.25 2.09 6.77
C LEU A 188 -22.37 2.88 7.75
N GLY A 189 -21.65 2.20 8.66
CA GLY A 189 -20.73 2.84 9.59
C GLY A 189 -19.60 3.58 8.88
N LEU A 190 -19.01 3.01 7.82
CA LEU A 190 -18.01 3.69 7.00
C LEU A 190 -18.61 4.89 6.24
N CYS A 191 -19.85 4.80 5.79
CA CYS A 191 -20.55 5.92 5.14
C CYS A 191 -20.78 7.07 6.12
N GLU A 192 -21.26 6.80 7.34
CA GLU A 192 -21.44 7.82 8.37
C GLU A 192 -20.10 8.43 8.82
N LEU A 193 -19.02 7.64 8.81
CA LEU A 193 -17.68 8.16 9.09
C LEU A 193 -17.22 9.14 7.99
N ASP A 194 -17.44 8.79 6.72
CA ASP A 194 -17.15 9.66 5.58
C ASP A 194 -17.99 10.96 5.62
N ALA A 195 -19.15 10.94 6.33
CA ALA A 195 -20.00 12.11 6.64
C ALA A 195 -19.51 12.95 7.84
N GLY A 196 -18.47 12.51 8.52
CA GLY A 196 -18.01 13.15 9.76
C GLY A 196 -18.88 12.86 11.00
N LYS A 197 -19.83 11.93 10.92
CA LYS A 197 -20.74 11.54 12.00
C LYS A 197 -20.14 10.43 12.85
N ALA A 198 -19.13 10.78 13.65
CA ALA A 198 -18.31 9.81 14.39
C ALA A 198 -19.12 8.95 15.39
N THR A 199 -20.16 9.49 16.00
CA THR A 199 -20.99 8.76 16.99
C THR A 199 -21.83 7.68 16.32
N GLU A 200 -22.54 8.03 15.26
CA GLU A 200 -23.35 7.11 14.47
C GLU A 200 -22.48 6.06 13.80
N ALA A 201 -21.36 6.49 13.21
CA ALA A 201 -20.37 5.60 12.62
C ALA A 201 -19.91 4.53 13.62
N ARG A 202 -19.56 4.96 14.84
CA ARG A 202 -19.11 4.05 15.89
C ARG A 202 -20.17 3.00 16.22
N THR A 203 -21.42 3.40 16.38
CA THR A 203 -22.52 2.48 16.69
C THR A 203 -22.63 1.36 15.64
N TYR A 204 -22.61 1.71 14.37
CA TYR A 204 -22.70 0.73 13.29
C TYR A 204 -21.43 -0.14 13.16
N LEU A 205 -20.24 0.46 13.34
CA LEU A 205 -18.99 -0.26 13.27
C LEU A 205 -18.81 -1.25 14.44
N GLU A 206 -19.29 -0.88 15.66
CA GLU A 206 -19.31 -1.78 16.81
C GLU A 206 -20.23 -2.98 16.55
N ALA A 207 -21.43 -2.75 16.09
CA ALA A 207 -22.36 -3.82 15.75
C ALA A 207 -21.82 -4.73 14.61
N ALA A 208 -21.13 -4.15 13.63
CA ALA A 208 -20.47 -4.93 12.58
C ALA A 208 -19.31 -5.77 13.13
N ALA A 209 -18.52 -5.23 14.03
CA ALA A 209 -17.41 -5.94 14.67
C ALA A 209 -17.90 -7.06 15.59
N GLU A 210 -18.97 -6.85 16.35
CA GLU A 210 -19.65 -7.89 17.15
C GLU A 210 -20.15 -9.05 16.28
N GLY A 211 -20.61 -8.74 15.05
CA GLY A 211 -20.95 -9.74 14.05
C GLY A 211 -19.74 -10.35 13.32
N ALA A 212 -18.51 -10.13 13.80
CA ALA A 212 -17.25 -10.65 13.27
C ALA A 212 -17.08 -10.43 11.76
N VAL A 213 -17.44 -9.24 11.26
CA VAL A 213 -17.35 -8.92 9.84
C VAL A 213 -15.92 -9.04 9.32
N VAL A 214 -15.76 -9.67 8.16
CA VAL A 214 -14.47 -9.74 7.47
C VAL A 214 -14.31 -8.47 6.63
N ARG A 215 -13.80 -7.42 7.26
CA ARG A 215 -13.50 -6.12 6.64
C ARG A 215 -12.49 -5.35 7.49
N PRO A 216 -11.18 -5.40 7.20
CA PRO A 216 -10.13 -4.85 8.07
C PRO A 216 -10.33 -3.36 8.37
N ARG A 217 -10.87 -2.59 7.42
CA ARG A 217 -11.14 -1.15 7.61
C ARG A 217 -12.13 -0.86 8.76
N VAL A 218 -13.06 -1.76 9.04
CA VAL A 218 -14.01 -1.59 10.18
C VAL A 218 -13.25 -1.52 11.50
N TYR A 219 -12.37 -2.47 11.72
CA TYR A 219 -11.59 -2.56 12.97
C TYR A 219 -10.57 -1.44 13.10
N LEU A 220 -9.96 -1.04 11.98
CA LEU A 220 -9.05 0.11 11.92
C LEU A 220 -9.78 1.40 12.33
N GLU A 221 -10.91 1.70 11.69
CA GLU A 221 -11.64 2.94 11.96
C GLU A 221 -12.27 2.92 13.37
N LEU A 222 -12.73 1.77 13.84
CA LEU A 222 -13.23 1.64 15.20
C LEU A 222 -12.13 1.88 16.24
N ALA A 223 -10.92 1.35 16.01
CA ALA A 223 -9.76 1.61 16.88
C ALA A 223 -9.40 3.10 16.87
N ARG A 224 -9.43 3.75 15.70
CA ARG A 224 -9.16 5.18 15.55
C ARG A 224 -10.17 6.04 16.31
N LEU A 225 -11.47 5.75 16.17
CA LEU A 225 -12.54 6.46 16.89
C LEU A 225 -12.41 6.30 18.40
N ARG A 226 -12.09 5.09 18.88
CA ARG A 226 -11.89 4.82 20.30
C ARG A 226 -10.64 5.50 20.85
N LEU A 227 -9.54 5.52 20.08
CA LEU A 227 -8.34 6.27 20.46
C LEU A 227 -8.64 7.77 20.59
N ALA A 228 -9.26 8.34 19.55
CA ALA A 228 -9.62 9.76 19.56
C ALA A 228 -10.50 10.14 20.77
N GLN A 229 -11.48 9.29 21.11
CA GLN A 229 -12.32 9.50 22.30
C GLN A 229 -11.50 9.46 23.59
N LYS A 230 -10.58 8.50 23.73
CA LYS A 230 -9.72 8.40 24.91
C LYS A 230 -8.82 9.62 25.06
N LEU A 231 -8.18 10.03 23.99
CA LEU A 231 -7.32 11.22 24.00
C LEU A 231 -8.09 12.51 24.30
N ALA A 232 -9.32 12.63 23.84
CA ALA A 232 -10.18 13.79 24.16
C ALA A 232 -10.57 13.86 25.64
N THR A 233 -10.61 12.73 26.34
CA THR A 233 -10.97 12.67 27.77
C THR A 233 -9.76 12.67 28.71
N ALA A 234 -8.59 12.33 28.22
CA ALA A 234 -7.40 12.00 29.04
C ALA A 234 -6.59 13.21 29.54
N ARG A 235 -7.01 14.47 29.37
CA ARG A 235 -6.37 15.69 29.92
C ARG A 235 -4.83 15.58 30.07
N ASP A 236 -4.13 15.22 29.01
CA ASP A 236 -2.67 15.00 28.94
C ASP A 236 -2.13 13.71 29.62
N GLU A 237 -2.99 12.83 30.10
CA GLU A 237 -2.58 11.52 30.62
C GLU A 237 -2.31 10.56 29.45
N LYS A 238 -1.21 9.83 29.56
CA LYS A 238 -0.91 8.75 28.61
C LYS A 238 -1.84 7.55 28.82
N LEU A 239 -2.04 6.79 27.75
CA LEU A 239 -2.79 5.53 27.83
C LEU A 239 -2.09 4.55 28.77
N SER A 240 -2.86 3.89 29.60
CA SER A 240 -2.40 2.70 30.33
C SER A 240 -2.19 1.53 29.35
N ARG A 241 -1.33 0.56 29.72
CA ARG A 241 -1.13 -0.63 28.91
C ARG A 241 -2.43 -1.39 28.62
N ALA A 242 -3.33 -1.49 29.59
CA ALA A 242 -4.63 -2.17 29.42
C ALA A 242 -5.49 -1.47 28.35
N GLU A 243 -5.50 -0.14 28.32
CA GLU A 243 -6.23 0.63 27.30
C GLU A 243 -5.60 0.48 25.92
N ALA A 244 -4.26 0.53 25.84
CA ALA A 244 -3.54 0.28 24.60
C ALA A 244 -3.84 -1.11 24.05
N MET A 245 -3.78 -2.16 24.89
CA MET A 245 -4.08 -3.53 24.49
C MET A 245 -5.52 -3.70 23.98
N GLY A 246 -6.50 -2.99 24.58
CA GLY A 246 -7.89 -2.99 24.09
C GLY A 246 -8.04 -2.42 22.66
N LEU A 247 -7.23 -1.42 22.30
CA LEU A 247 -7.19 -0.86 20.96
C LEU A 247 -6.41 -1.76 19.99
N LEU A 248 -5.28 -2.30 20.45
CA LEU A 248 -4.42 -3.20 19.66
C LEU A 248 -5.13 -4.52 19.32
N ALA A 249 -6.05 -4.99 20.14
CA ALA A 249 -6.87 -6.17 19.83
C ALA A 249 -7.72 -5.97 18.56
N LEU A 250 -8.31 -4.78 18.37
CA LEU A 250 -9.01 -4.44 17.13
C LEU A 250 -8.07 -4.43 15.93
N LEU A 251 -6.89 -3.82 16.08
CA LEU A 251 -5.90 -3.76 15.01
C LEU A 251 -5.32 -5.15 14.68
N SER A 252 -5.17 -6.04 15.67
CA SER A 252 -4.80 -7.42 15.44
C SER A 252 -5.86 -8.16 14.61
N THR A 253 -7.15 -7.94 14.89
CA THR A 253 -8.23 -8.48 14.05
C THR A 253 -8.17 -7.95 12.63
N ALA A 254 -7.90 -6.66 12.43
CA ALA A 254 -7.71 -6.06 11.11
C ALA A 254 -6.50 -6.65 10.37
N ARG A 255 -5.36 -6.82 11.06
CA ARG A 255 -4.12 -7.36 10.51
C ARG A 255 -4.26 -8.77 9.97
N ASN A 256 -5.07 -9.59 10.65
CA ASN A 256 -5.31 -10.99 10.27
C ASN A 256 -6.31 -11.14 9.11
N GLN A 257 -6.76 -10.05 8.50
CA GLN A 257 -7.67 -10.04 7.36
C GLN A 257 -6.99 -9.42 6.14
N ALA A 258 -7.38 -9.88 4.95
CA ALA A 258 -6.96 -9.27 3.69
C ALA A 258 -7.95 -8.18 3.23
N PRO A 259 -7.49 -7.13 2.53
CA PRO A 259 -6.08 -6.81 2.28
C PRO A 259 -5.39 -6.20 3.51
N ALA A 260 -4.06 -6.31 3.57
CA ALA A 260 -3.28 -5.57 4.56
C ALA A 260 -3.46 -4.06 4.37
N LEU A 261 -3.59 -3.32 5.47
CA LEU A 261 -3.80 -1.88 5.46
C LEU A 261 -2.64 -1.18 6.18
N GLU A 262 -2.00 -0.23 5.51
CA GLU A 262 -0.93 0.60 6.09
C GLU A 262 -1.35 1.26 7.39
N GLY A 263 -2.56 1.83 7.43
CA GLY A 263 -3.12 2.52 8.60
C GLY A 263 -3.23 1.64 9.85
N VAL A 264 -3.27 0.31 9.72
CA VAL A 264 -3.26 -0.61 10.87
C VAL A 264 -1.93 -0.51 11.60
N TYR A 265 -0.83 -0.54 10.87
CA TYR A 265 0.52 -0.45 11.45
C TYR A 265 0.85 0.97 11.92
N GLY A 266 0.42 1.99 11.16
CA GLY A 266 0.56 3.40 11.57
C GLY A 266 -0.17 3.69 12.88
N LEU A 267 -1.42 3.24 13.01
CA LEU A 267 -2.20 3.42 14.24
C LEU A 267 -1.64 2.57 15.40
N THR A 268 -1.10 1.38 15.12
CA THR A 268 -0.38 0.57 16.13
C THR A 268 0.80 1.35 16.71
N ALA A 269 1.61 1.97 15.87
CA ALA A 269 2.73 2.80 16.31
C ALA A 269 2.25 4.03 17.11
N GLU A 270 1.18 4.68 16.66
CA GLU A 270 0.58 5.82 17.36
C GLU A 270 0.07 5.45 18.76
N ILE A 271 -0.61 4.32 18.90
CA ILE A 271 -1.08 3.83 20.21
C ILE A 271 0.10 3.64 21.16
N TRP A 272 1.21 3.06 20.70
CA TRP A 272 2.42 2.89 21.51
C TRP A 272 3.13 4.22 21.82
N GLU A 273 3.09 5.22 20.93
CA GLU A 273 3.58 6.57 21.24
C GLU A 273 2.76 7.21 22.37
N GLN A 274 1.45 6.98 22.41
CA GLN A 274 0.55 7.52 23.44
C GLN A 274 0.52 6.66 24.72
N CYS A 275 1.07 5.46 24.73
CA CYS A 275 1.11 4.59 25.89
C CYS A 275 2.21 5.04 26.88
N ALA A 276 1.90 4.95 28.20
CA ALA A 276 2.86 5.21 29.25
C ALA A 276 3.97 4.16 29.23
N ASP A 277 3.60 2.90 29.01
CA ASP A 277 4.53 1.79 28.94
C ASP A 277 5.19 1.69 27.57
N ALA A 278 6.37 1.10 27.52
CA ALA A 278 7.08 0.79 26.30
C ALA A 278 6.49 -0.45 25.58
N PRO A 279 6.58 -0.53 24.24
CA PRO A 279 6.25 -1.74 23.51
C PRO A 279 7.24 -2.86 23.83
N GLU A 280 6.78 -4.10 23.88
CA GLU A 280 7.63 -5.29 24.00
C GLU A 280 8.20 -5.71 22.64
N ALA A 281 9.08 -6.72 22.63
CA ALA A 281 9.72 -7.20 21.42
C ALA A 281 8.69 -7.68 20.35
N ASP A 282 7.63 -8.35 20.79
CA ASP A 282 6.57 -8.84 19.90
C ASP A 282 5.75 -7.68 19.30
N ASP A 283 5.54 -6.60 20.06
CA ASP A 283 4.87 -5.41 19.58
C ASP A 283 5.70 -4.70 18.49
N LEU A 284 7.01 -4.62 18.72
CA LEU A 284 7.95 -4.08 17.72
C LEU A 284 8.04 -4.95 16.47
N ALA A 285 7.90 -6.29 16.60
CA ALA A 285 7.87 -7.19 15.47
C ALA A 285 6.66 -6.94 14.55
N VAL A 286 5.50 -6.54 15.11
CA VAL A 286 4.34 -6.09 14.31
C VAL A 286 4.68 -4.87 13.47
N LEU A 287 5.38 -3.90 14.05
CA LEU A 287 5.79 -2.70 13.32
C LEU A 287 6.83 -3.00 12.23
N ALA A 288 7.76 -3.92 12.52
CA ALA A 288 8.71 -4.41 11.52
C ALA A 288 8.04 -5.13 10.35
N GLU A 289 6.97 -5.91 10.60
CA GLU A 289 6.12 -6.47 9.54
C GLU A 289 5.50 -5.35 8.68
N GLY A 290 4.94 -4.32 9.33
CA GLY A 290 4.37 -3.16 8.63
C GLY A 290 5.38 -2.46 7.72
N LEU A 291 6.60 -2.22 8.20
CA LEU A 291 7.67 -1.63 7.40
C LEU A 291 8.07 -2.50 6.19
N ARG A 292 7.97 -3.81 6.32
CA ARG A 292 8.23 -4.73 5.21
C ARG A 292 7.11 -4.68 4.15
N LEU A 293 5.85 -4.57 4.59
CA LEU A 293 4.68 -4.50 3.70
C LEU A 293 4.51 -3.11 3.06
N PHE A 294 4.85 -2.06 3.80
CA PHE A 294 4.69 -0.66 3.39
C PHE A 294 6.01 0.12 3.51
N PRO A 295 7.04 -0.28 2.76
CA PRO A 295 8.40 0.25 2.94
C PRO A 295 8.57 1.73 2.54
N ARG A 296 7.54 2.33 1.97
CA ARG A 296 7.52 3.73 1.51
C ARG A 296 6.65 4.64 2.39
N SER A 297 6.09 4.11 3.46
CA SER A 297 5.35 4.91 4.43
C SER A 297 6.31 5.71 5.31
N ALA A 298 6.39 7.02 5.09
CA ALA A 298 7.19 7.91 5.94
C ALA A 298 6.58 8.02 7.34
N GLU A 299 5.26 7.99 7.46
CA GLU A 299 4.58 7.98 8.76
C GLU A 299 5.00 6.77 9.60
N LEU A 300 4.87 5.57 9.03
CA LEU A 300 5.19 4.33 9.74
C LEU A 300 6.67 4.26 10.11
N ALA A 301 7.57 4.65 9.19
CA ALA A 301 9.00 4.68 9.44
C ALA A 301 9.36 5.68 10.55
N TYR A 302 8.81 6.89 10.50
CA TYR A 302 9.04 7.93 11.51
C TYR A 302 8.58 7.48 12.90
N ARG A 303 7.33 7.01 13.02
CA ARG A 303 6.75 6.58 14.29
C ARG A 303 7.49 5.37 14.87
N THR A 304 7.79 4.39 14.02
CA THR A 304 8.53 3.20 14.45
C THR A 304 9.93 3.56 14.90
N ALA A 305 10.68 4.38 14.15
CA ALA A 305 12.01 4.82 14.55
C ALA A 305 12.01 5.55 15.91
N LYS A 306 11.00 6.40 16.17
CA LYS A 306 10.85 7.06 17.48
C LYS A 306 10.65 6.06 18.62
N LEU A 307 9.87 5.01 18.42
CA LEU A 307 9.69 3.95 19.43
C LEU A 307 11.01 3.22 19.68
N TYR A 308 11.77 2.87 18.64
CA TYR A 308 13.10 2.27 18.79
C TYR A 308 14.09 3.19 19.52
N LEU A 309 14.05 4.51 19.24
CA LEU A 309 14.86 5.48 19.96
C LEU A 309 14.49 5.58 21.44
N ARG A 310 13.19 5.52 21.78
CA ARG A 310 12.71 5.49 23.16
C ARG A 310 13.25 4.28 23.93
N GLU A 311 13.42 3.15 23.24
CA GLU A 311 14.02 1.92 23.80
C GLU A 311 15.55 1.91 23.76
N GLY A 312 16.21 3.00 23.37
CA GLY A 312 17.66 3.08 23.26
C GLY A 312 18.27 2.34 22.06
N ARG A 313 17.45 1.80 21.16
CA ARG A 313 17.84 1.01 19.97
C ARG A 313 18.17 1.93 18.79
N LYS A 314 19.21 2.75 18.96
CA LYS A 314 19.58 3.81 18.00
C LYS A 314 20.01 3.27 16.63
N ALA A 315 20.72 2.14 16.60
CA ALA A 315 21.18 1.56 15.34
C ALA A 315 20.03 1.08 14.45
N GLU A 316 19.03 0.43 15.05
CA GLU A 316 17.86 -0.03 14.33
C GLU A 316 16.99 1.16 13.88
N ALA A 317 16.83 2.17 14.72
CA ALA A 317 16.12 3.39 14.33
C ALA A 317 16.78 4.06 13.13
N ALA A 318 18.13 4.17 13.12
CA ALA A 318 18.88 4.71 11.98
C ALA A 318 18.66 3.90 10.71
N THR A 319 18.67 2.57 10.80
CA THR A 319 18.43 1.68 9.67
C THR A 319 17.02 1.85 9.10
N ILE A 320 15.99 1.98 9.96
CA ILE A 320 14.60 2.20 9.53
C ILE A 320 14.50 3.51 8.75
N VAL A 321 15.04 4.61 9.31
CA VAL A 321 14.96 5.93 8.69
C VAL A 321 15.71 5.96 7.36
N GLU A 322 16.94 5.43 7.31
CA GLU A 322 17.75 5.35 6.10
C GLU A 322 17.06 4.53 5.01
N THR A 323 16.49 3.37 5.38
CA THR A 323 15.77 2.51 4.42
C THR A 323 14.57 3.22 3.82
N ALA A 324 13.76 3.89 4.63
CA ALA A 324 12.59 4.62 4.16
C ALA A 324 13.00 5.81 3.27
N TRP A 325 14.07 6.51 3.65
CA TRP A 325 14.65 7.58 2.86
C TRP A 325 15.09 7.12 1.47
N GLN A 326 15.88 6.05 1.41
CA GLN A 326 16.38 5.48 0.16
C GLN A 326 15.26 4.93 -0.75
N ARG A 327 14.12 4.56 -0.17
CA ARG A 327 12.96 4.08 -0.92
C ARG A 327 12.02 5.19 -1.40
N GLY A 328 12.39 6.44 -1.18
CA GLY A 328 11.59 7.59 -1.59
C GLY A 328 10.23 7.62 -0.88
N ALA A 329 10.24 7.47 0.44
CA ALA A 329 9.04 7.62 1.25
C ALA A 329 8.50 9.05 1.09
N GLU A 330 7.27 9.18 0.61
CA GLU A 330 6.62 10.46 0.32
C GLU A 330 5.19 10.43 0.87
N ASP A 331 4.98 11.06 2.01
CA ASP A 331 3.67 11.33 2.58
C ASP A 331 3.74 12.59 3.47
N SER A 332 2.68 12.89 4.20
CA SER A 332 2.61 14.05 5.10
C SER A 332 3.67 14.03 6.24
N TYR A 333 4.36 12.91 6.45
CA TYR A 333 5.41 12.75 7.46
C TYR A 333 6.83 12.88 6.89
N PHE A 334 6.99 13.08 5.59
CA PHE A 334 8.31 13.13 4.95
C PHE A 334 9.24 14.17 5.58
N GLU A 335 8.76 15.38 5.86
CA GLU A 335 9.57 16.42 6.52
C GLU A 335 10.02 16.01 7.93
N ARG A 336 9.13 15.33 8.69
CA ARG A 336 9.46 14.83 10.03
C ARG A 336 10.48 13.69 9.98
N LEU A 337 10.34 12.80 9.01
CA LEU A 337 11.30 11.72 8.75
C LEU A 337 12.66 12.29 8.37
N SER A 338 12.70 13.31 7.50
CA SER A 338 13.92 14.01 7.09
C SER A 338 14.64 14.68 8.27
N ALA A 339 13.89 15.36 9.14
CA ALA A 339 14.43 15.97 10.33
C ALA A 339 15.00 14.92 11.31
N LEU A 340 14.32 13.80 11.47
CA LEU A 340 14.79 12.68 12.29
C LEU A 340 16.06 12.06 11.71
N HIS A 341 16.13 11.85 10.40
CA HIS A 341 17.33 11.38 9.69
C HIS A 341 18.54 12.27 9.96
N ALA A 342 18.37 13.58 9.78
CA ALA A 342 19.44 14.56 10.06
C ALA A 342 19.90 14.54 11.53
N SER A 343 18.97 14.39 12.48
CA SER A 343 19.28 14.33 13.91
C SER A 343 20.09 13.09 14.31
N ILE A 344 19.73 11.93 13.74
CA ILE A 344 20.46 10.67 13.97
C ILE A 344 21.86 10.74 13.36
N ALA A 345 21.99 11.27 12.13
CA ALA A 345 23.27 11.41 11.45
C ALA A 345 24.24 12.35 12.19
N THR A 346 23.73 13.42 12.81
CA THR A 346 24.55 14.32 13.63
C THR A 346 24.99 13.68 14.95
N ALA A 347 24.10 12.91 15.59
CA ALA A 347 24.40 12.21 16.84
C ALA A 347 25.46 11.10 16.69
N THR A 348 25.58 10.54 15.49
CA THR A 348 26.57 9.49 15.17
C THR A 348 27.94 10.04 14.82
N ARG A 349 28.06 11.36 14.58
CA ARG A 349 29.32 12.04 14.22
C ARG A 349 30.05 12.70 15.39
N VAL A 350 29.43 12.68 16.58
CA VAL A 350 30.10 13.19 17.79
C VAL A 350 30.83 12.00 18.42
N PRO A 351 32.17 12.04 18.50
CA PRO A 351 32.99 10.94 19.05
C PRO A 351 32.82 10.76 20.55
#